data_a770f0e08ce8835061361bf6e870e544
#
_entry.id   a770f0e08ce8835061361bf6e870e544
#
_cell.length_a   1.000
_cell.length_b   1.000
_cell.length_c   1.000
_cell.angle_alpha   90.00
_cell.angle_beta   90.00
_cell.angle_gamma   90.00
#
_symmetry.space_group_name_H-M   'P 1'
#
loop_
_entity.id
_entity.type
_entity.pdbx_description
1 polymer ?
#
loop_
_entity_poly.entity_id
_entity_poly.type
_entity_poly.pdbx_seq_one_letter_code
_entity_poly.pdbx_strand_id
1 'polypeptide(L)'
;KAAKEAGYDGIGLRAETYVDALNEGLHDEDILAILEKYDMKVTEVEYIVQWAEDARSYEQKYKEQMCFHMCELFNVGHINCGLMEDYSVEHTAQKLKELCQRAGKLVIGVEPMPYSGIPNMEKGWAVVKESGCDNAKLIMDTWHWVRADQPYDILTPEIAKKVISIQINDAYERPYAAPILRDESMHDRLAPGTGAKDTAGFVKMIKDAGVDPKVVGVEVISDAILGKGLKEAAAYTYENTEKVLKEVWPELVD
;
A
#
# COMPACT_ATOMS: atom_id res chain seq x y z
N LYS A 1 1.23 -2.04 20.03
CA LYS A 1 2.26 -1.81 21.06
C LYS A 1 3.65 -1.73 20.45
N ALA A 2 4.15 -2.79 19.79
CA ALA A 2 5.51 -2.78 19.20
C ALA A 2 5.74 -1.60 18.24
N ALA A 3 4.80 -1.32 17.36
CA ALA A 3 4.88 -0.20 16.43
C ALA A 3 4.97 1.15 17.17
N LYS A 4 4.14 1.39 18.20
CA LYS A 4 4.20 2.62 19.01
C LYS A 4 5.55 2.76 19.73
N GLU A 5 6.06 1.68 20.31
CA GLU A 5 7.36 1.67 21.00
C GLU A 5 8.53 1.95 20.03
N ALA A 6 8.36 1.61 18.74
CA ALA A 6 9.34 1.89 17.68
C ALA A 6 9.28 3.35 17.18
N GLY A 7 8.15 4.03 17.34
CA GLY A 7 7.96 5.42 16.87
C GLY A 7 6.91 5.61 15.78
N TYR A 8 6.23 4.56 15.34
CA TYR A 8 5.16 4.68 14.33
C TYR A 8 3.95 5.44 14.88
N ASP A 9 3.32 6.27 14.04
CA ASP A 9 2.10 7.01 14.36
C ASP A 9 0.83 6.18 14.12
N GLY A 10 0.90 5.18 13.26
CA GLY A 10 -0.22 4.35 12.89
C GLY A 10 0.18 3.01 12.28
N ILE A 11 -0.83 2.26 11.88
CA ILE A 11 -0.68 0.97 11.21
C ILE A 11 -1.59 0.90 9.98
N GLY A 12 -1.15 0.25 8.93
CA GLY A 12 -2.01 -0.29 7.88
C GLY A 12 -2.71 -1.55 8.39
N LEU A 13 -3.96 -1.76 8.02
CA LEU A 13 -4.72 -2.92 8.47
C LEU A 13 -5.41 -3.61 7.30
N ARG A 14 -5.14 -4.90 7.14
CA ARG A 14 -5.78 -5.74 6.14
C ARG A 14 -7.14 -6.24 6.62
N ALA A 15 -8.09 -6.33 5.70
CA ALA A 15 -9.43 -6.84 5.98
C ALA A 15 -9.41 -8.27 6.54
N GLU A 16 -8.48 -9.13 6.08
CA GLU A 16 -8.30 -10.47 6.60
C GLU A 16 -7.92 -10.45 8.08
N THR A 17 -6.93 -9.63 8.45
CA THR A 17 -6.49 -9.51 9.85
C THR A 17 -7.59 -8.99 10.76
N TYR A 18 -8.40 -8.04 10.27
CA TYR A 18 -9.56 -7.55 11.01
C TYR A 18 -10.61 -8.65 11.21
N VAL A 19 -10.96 -9.39 10.14
CA VAL A 19 -11.92 -10.50 10.20
C VAL A 19 -11.41 -11.63 11.12
N ASP A 20 -10.12 -11.93 11.09
CA ASP A 20 -9.52 -12.92 12.01
C ASP A 20 -9.67 -12.49 13.48
N ALA A 21 -9.43 -11.21 13.77
CA ALA A 21 -9.64 -10.69 15.13
C ALA A 21 -11.11 -10.82 15.59
N LEU A 22 -12.08 -10.57 14.70
CA LEU A 22 -13.50 -10.79 15.01
C LEU A 22 -13.81 -12.29 15.24
N ASN A 23 -13.21 -13.18 14.45
CA ASN A 23 -13.37 -14.64 14.61
C ASN A 23 -12.74 -15.16 15.91
N GLU A 24 -11.72 -14.49 16.43
CA GLU A 24 -11.12 -14.74 17.74
C GLU A 24 -11.96 -14.19 18.91
N GLY A 25 -13.07 -13.52 18.62
CA GLY A 25 -14.04 -13.03 19.62
C GLY A 25 -13.84 -11.57 20.03
N LEU A 26 -12.99 -10.82 19.33
CA LEU A 26 -12.95 -9.36 19.50
C LEU A 26 -14.14 -8.71 18.80
N HIS A 27 -14.58 -7.58 19.32
CA HIS A 27 -15.57 -6.70 18.71
C HIS A 27 -14.92 -5.38 18.30
N ASP A 28 -15.63 -4.56 17.54
CA ASP A 28 -15.16 -3.26 17.07
C ASP A 28 -14.68 -2.37 18.22
N GLU A 29 -15.43 -2.38 19.32
CA GLU A 29 -15.11 -1.60 20.52
C GLU A 29 -13.81 -2.08 21.19
N ASP A 30 -13.53 -3.38 21.15
CA ASP A 30 -12.29 -3.95 21.70
C ASP A 30 -11.08 -3.51 20.88
N ILE A 31 -11.22 -3.52 19.55
CA ILE A 31 -10.15 -3.09 18.62
C ILE A 31 -9.89 -1.58 18.80
N LEU A 32 -10.94 -0.76 18.86
CA LEU A 32 -10.82 0.67 19.13
C LEU A 32 -10.16 0.95 20.48
N ALA A 33 -10.56 0.23 21.54
CA ALA A 33 -9.95 0.37 22.86
C ALA A 33 -8.46 -0.02 22.88
N ILE A 34 -8.05 -1.02 22.08
CA ILE A 34 -6.64 -1.40 21.93
C ILE A 34 -5.87 -0.27 21.24
N LEU A 35 -6.41 0.32 20.17
CA LEU A 35 -5.78 1.44 19.47
C LEU A 35 -5.63 2.64 20.39
N GLU A 36 -6.68 3.03 21.10
CA GLU A 36 -6.66 4.11 22.08
C GLU A 36 -5.64 3.87 23.19
N LYS A 37 -5.63 2.67 23.78
CA LYS A 37 -4.70 2.28 24.85
C LYS A 37 -3.23 2.47 24.45
N TYR A 38 -2.90 2.26 23.19
CA TYR A 38 -1.53 2.40 22.70
C TYR A 38 -1.29 3.71 21.92
N ASP A 39 -2.26 4.62 21.92
CA ASP A 39 -2.19 5.88 21.17
C ASP A 39 -1.79 5.62 19.70
N MET A 40 -2.50 4.69 19.05
CA MET A 40 -2.29 4.27 17.67
C MET A 40 -3.55 4.51 16.85
N LYS A 41 -3.38 4.74 15.57
CA LYS A 41 -4.48 4.86 14.60
C LYS A 41 -4.28 3.89 13.44
N VAL A 42 -5.36 3.52 12.76
CA VAL A 42 -5.28 2.90 11.45
C VAL A 42 -5.10 4.01 10.42
N THR A 43 -4.11 3.90 9.56
CA THR A 43 -3.77 4.91 8.54
C THR A 43 -4.11 4.47 7.14
N GLU A 44 -4.14 3.17 6.87
CA GLU A 44 -4.52 2.56 5.60
C GLU A 44 -5.41 1.35 5.84
N VAL A 45 -6.35 1.13 4.94
CA VAL A 45 -7.17 -0.09 4.89
C VAL A 45 -6.81 -0.84 3.62
N GLU A 46 -6.56 -2.14 3.75
CA GLU A 46 -6.14 -3.05 2.69
C GLU A 46 -6.96 -4.34 2.73
N TYR A 47 -7.19 -5.03 1.71
CA TYR A 47 -6.81 -4.83 0.32
C TYR A 47 -7.94 -5.32 -0.57
N ILE A 48 -8.44 -4.51 -1.49
CA ILE A 48 -9.49 -4.94 -2.43
C ILE A 48 -8.83 -5.52 -3.68
N VAL A 49 -9.17 -6.77 -4.01
CA VAL A 49 -8.73 -7.47 -5.23
C VAL A 49 -9.94 -7.97 -6.02
N GLN A 50 -9.73 -8.42 -7.25
CA GLN A 50 -10.77 -9.03 -8.09
C GLN A 50 -12.01 -8.14 -8.32
N TRP A 51 -11.79 -6.83 -8.25
CA TRP A 51 -12.85 -5.83 -8.41
C TRP A 51 -13.25 -5.61 -9.87
N ALA A 52 -12.43 -6.07 -10.82
CA ALA A 52 -12.66 -5.91 -12.26
C ALA A 52 -13.40 -7.07 -12.91
N GLU A 53 -13.77 -8.10 -12.17
CA GLU A 53 -14.56 -9.20 -12.67
C GLU A 53 -16.02 -8.78 -12.96
N ASP A 54 -16.59 -9.30 -14.06
CA ASP A 54 -18.00 -9.05 -14.40
C ASP A 54 -18.97 -9.70 -13.42
N ALA A 55 -18.63 -10.91 -12.95
CA ALA A 55 -19.43 -11.69 -12.02
C ALA A 55 -18.67 -11.93 -10.71
N ARG A 56 -18.73 -10.96 -9.81
CA ARG A 56 -18.06 -11.03 -8.50
C ARG A 56 -18.75 -12.01 -7.56
N SER A 57 -17.95 -12.84 -6.87
CA SER A 57 -18.41 -13.78 -5.86
C SER A 57 -18.95 -13.07 -4.60
N TYR A 58 -19.61 -13.85 -3.73
CA TYR A 58 -20.03 -13.33 -2.43
C TYR A 58 -18.82 -12.90 -1.57
N GLU A 59 -17.75 -13.69 -1.56
CA GLU A 59 -16.54 -13.43 -0.78
C GLU A 59 -15.85 -12.13 -1.22
N GLN A 60 -15.74 -11.89 -2.53
CA GLN A 60 -15.19 -10.65 -3.07
C GLN A 60 -16.01 -9.42 -2.66
N LYS A 61 -17.34 -9.52 -2.70
CA LYS A 61 -18.24 -8.46 -2.26
C LYS A 61 -18.17 -8.26 -0.75
N TYR A 62 -18.11 -9.35 0.01
CA TYR A 62 -17.98 -9.30 1.47
C TYR A 62 -16.67 -8.60 1.88
N LYS A 63 -15.54 -8.97 1.29
CA LYS A 63 -14.24 -8.32 1.55
C LYS A 63 -14.27 -6.83 1.24
N GLU A 64 -14.87 -6.42 0.12
CA GLU A 64 -15.05 -5.01 -0.22
C GLU A 64 -15.88 -4.28 0.85
N GLN A 65 -16.98 -4.89 1.31
CA GLN A 65 -17.81 -4.31 2.38
C GLN A 65 -17.06 -4.21 3.71
N MET A 66 -16.20 -5.18 4.03
CA MET A 66 -15.36 -5.10 5.22
C MET A 66 -14.35 -3.95 5.12
N CYS A 67 -13.72 -3.73 3.97
CA CYS A 67 -12.86 -2.56 3.77
C CYS A 67 -13.63 -1.25 3.98
N PHE A 68 -14.86 -1.14 3.46
CA PHE A 68 -15.69 0.06 3.65
C PHE A 68 -16.06 0.26 5.13
N HIS A 69 -16.48 -0.81 5.81
CA HIS A 69 -16.76 -0.79 7.25
C HIS A 69 -15.53 -0.35 8.07
N MET A 70 -14.37 -0.92 7.80
CA MET A 70 -13.12 -0.56 8.47
C MET A 70 -12.78 0.93 8.26
N CYS A 71 -12.97 1.46 7.05
CA CYS A 71 -12.76 2.88 6.79
C CYS A 71 -13.67 3.76 7.63
N GLU A 72 -14.94 3.41 7.78
CA GLU A 72 -15.89 4.11 8.64
C GLU A 72 -15.49 3.98 10.11
N LEU A 73 -15.22 2.76 10.58
CA LEU A 73 -14.87 2.46 11.96
C LEU A 73 -13.61 3.20 12.42
N PHE A 74 -12.57 3.17 11.61
CA PHE A 74 -11.25 3.74 11.94
C PHE A 74 -11.05 5.17 11.42
N ASN A 75 -12.07 5.76 10.78
CA ASN A 75 -11.99 7.09 10.16
C ASN A 75 -10.83 7.20 9.13
N VAL A 76 -10.66 6.18 8.29
CA VAL A 76 -9.66 6.15 7.21
C VAL A 76 -10.31 6.60 5.91
N GLY A 77 -9.67 7.53 5.21
CA GLY A 77 -10.24 8.14 4.00
C GLY A 77 -9.94 7.40 2.69
N HIS A 78 -9.13 6.34 2.72
CA HIS A 78 -8.75 5.62 1.49
C HIS A 78 -8.59 4.12 1.72
N ILE A 79 -8.66 3.38 0.61
CA ILE A 79 -8.48 1.93 0.55
C ILE A 79 -7.49 1.61 -0.56
N ASN A 80 -6.51 0.77 -0.26
CA ASN A 80 -5.57 0.25 -1.24
C ASN A 80 -6.20 -0.91 -2.02
N CYS A 81 -6.02 -0.92 -3.33
CA CYS A 81 -6.51 -1.99 -4.18
C CYS A 81 -5.50 -2.38 -5.27
N GLY A 82 -5.51 -3.64 -5.65
CA GLY A 82 -4.76 -4.20 -6.75
C GLY A 82 -5.61 -5.11 -7.63
N LEU A 83 -5.09 -5.49 -8.77
CA LEU A 83 -5.78 -6.32 -9.73
C LEU A 83 -4.84 -7.41 -10.25
N MET A 84 -5.11 -8.66 -9.92
CA MET A 84 -4.24 -9.77 -10.33
C MET A 84 -4.50 -10.20 -11.78
N GLU A 85 -5.74 -10.07 -12.23
CA GLU A 85 -6.19 -10.45 -13.55
C GLU A 85 -5.82 -9.40 -14.60
N ASP A 86 -5.37 -9.83 -15.76
CA ASP A 86 -5.01 -8.94 -16.87
C ASP A 86 -6.23 -8.68 -17.77
N TYR A 87 -6.66 -7.43 -17.78
CA TYR A 87 -7.71 -6.91 -18.65
C TYR A 87 -7.20 -5.71 -19.46
N SER A 88 -7.96 -5.30 -20.47
CA SER A 88 -7.67 -4.07 -21.20
C SER A 88 -7.80 -2.84 -20.28
N VAL A 89 -7.15 -1.75 -20.65
CA VAL A 89 -7.23 -0.47 -19.91
C VAL A 89 -8.69 -0.01 -19.81
N GLU A 90 -9.43 -0.07 -20.91
CA GLU A 90 -10.82 0.36 -21.00
C GLU A 90 -11.74 -0.44 -20.05
N HIS A 91 -11.59 -1.78 -20.04
CA HIS A 91 -12.35 -2.64 -19.13
C HIS A 91 -12.01 -2.31 -17.68
N THR A 92 -10.72 -2.26 -17.37
CA THR A 92 -10.23 -1.99 -16.01
C THR A 92 -10.68 -0.61 -15.52
N ALA A 93 -10.61 0.41 -16.37
CA ALA A 93 -11.06 1.77 -16.05
C ALA A 93 -12.58 1.84 -15.78
N GLN A 94 -13.38 1.14 -16.59
CA GLN A 94 -14.83 1.04 -16.36
C GLN A 94 -15.14 0.38 -15.02
N LYS A 95 -14.44 -0.70 -14.67
CA LYS A 95 -14.61 -1.39 -13.39
C LYS A 95 -14.10 -0.58 -12.19
N LEU A 96 -13.00 0.17 -12.38
CA LEU A 96 -12.54 1.12 -11.37
C LEU A 96 -13.59 2.21 -11.12
N LYS A 97 -14.23 2.71 -12.16
CA LYS A 97 -15.34 3.67 -12.02
C LYS A 97 -16.49 3.10 -11.21
N GLU A 98 -16.88 1.85 -11.47
CA GLU A 98 -17.92 1.17 -10.69
C GLU A 98 -17.51 1.01 -9.22
N LEU A 99 -16.25 0.64 -8.94
CA LEU A 99 -15.71 0.56 -7.57
C LEU A 99 -15.72 1.93 -6.89
N CYS A 100 -15.24 2.96 -7.55
CA CYS A 100 -15.25 4.35 -7.05
C CYS A 100 -16.66 4.85 -6.71
N GLN A 101 -17.66 4.48 -7.51
CA GLN A 101 -19.06 4.81 -7.24
C GLN A 101 -19.58 4.09 -5.98
N ARG A 102 -19.24 2.81 -5.79
CA ARG A 102 -19.62 2.06 -4.58
C ARG A 102 -18.91 2.59 -3.34
N ALA A 103 -17.66 3.02 -3.48
CA ALA A 103 -16.84 3.58 -2.41
C ALA A 103 -17.33 4.98 -1.96
N GLY A 104 -18.10 5.69 -2.79
CA GLY A 104 -18.68 6.99 -2.46
C GLY A 104 -17.61 8.06 -2.24
N LYS A 105 -17.41 8.48 -1.00
CA LYS A 105 -16.41 9.52 -0.63
C LYS A 105 -15.01 8.95 -0.40
N LEU A 106 -14.89 7.63 -0.22
CA LEU A 106 -13.59 7.00 0.01
C LEU A 106 -12.74 7.08 -1.26
N VAL A 107 -11.46 7.29 -1.07
CA VAL A 107 -10.48 7.25 -2.14
C VAL A 107 -10.07 5.80 -2.40
N ILE A 108 -10.00 5.43 -3.67
CA ILE A 108 -9.48 4.13 -4.10
C ILE A 108 -8.06 4.33 -4.63
N GLY A 109 -7.09 3.82 -3.89
CA GLY A 109 -5.68 3.82 -4.25
C GLY A 109 -5.32 2.58 -5.04
N VAL A 110 -5.07 2.73 -6.34
CA VAL A 110 -4.64 1.63 -7.21
C VAL A 110 -3.13 1.45 -7.08
N GLU A 111 -2.71 0.24 -6.75
CA GLU A 111 -1.32 -0.13 -6.60
C GLU A 111 -0.84 -0.97 -7.80
N PRO A 112 0.07 -0.43 -8.62
CA PRO A 112 0.72 -1.19 -9.68
C PRO A 112 1.73 -2.19 -9.10
N MET A 113 1.64 -3.45 -9.51
CA MET A 113 2.52 -4.54 -9.05
C MET A 113 3.03 -5.35 -10.24
N PRO A 114 4.34 -5.61 -10.39
CA PRO A 114 4.93 -6.21 -11.61
C PRO A 114 4.43 -7.61 -11.97
N TYR A 115 3.83 -8.31 -11.02
CA TYR A 115 3.24 -9.65 -11.19
C TYR A 115 1.71 -9.63 -11.34
N SER A 116 1.12 -8.46 -11.55
CA SER A 116 -0.34 -8.23 -11.54
C SER A 116 -0.88 -7.79 -12.90
N GLY A 117 -2.19 -7.67 -13.00
CA GLY A 117 -2.85 -7.13 -14.20
C GLY A 117 -2.63 -5.63 -14.42
N ILE A 118 -2.10 -4.93 -13.42
CA ILE A 118 -1.61 -3.55 -13.53
C ILE A 118 -0.11 -3.56 -13.18
N PRO A 119 0.77 -3.94 -14.12
CA PRO A 119 2.15 -4.29 -13.79
C PRO A 119 3.07 -3.10 -13.53
N ASN A 120 2.66 -1.89 -13.87
CA ASN A 120 3.51 -0.71 -13.80
C ASN A 120 2.69 0.59 -13.68
N MET A 121 3.37 1.69 -13.38
CA MET A 121 2.77 3.01 -13.22
C MET A 121 2.10 3.51 -14.50
N GLU A 122 2.63 3.18 -15.67
CA GLU A 122 2.05 3.60 -16.95
C GLU A 122 0.63 3.05 -17.13
N LYS A 123 0.44 1.73 -16.91
CA LYS A 123 -0.90 1.11 -16.95
C LYS A 123 -1.78 1.61 -15.81
N GLY A 124 -1.23 1.74 -14.59
CA GLY A 124 -1.96 2.28 -13.43
C GLY A 124 -2.50 3.68 -13.71
N TRP A 125 -1.67 4.56 -14.23
CA TRP A 125 -2.08 5.90 -14.63
C TRP A 125 -3.12 5.91 -15.76
N ALA A 126 -2.92 5.10 -16.80
CA ALA A 126 -3.90 5.00 -17.88
C ALA A 126 -5.28 4.60 -17.36
N VAL A 127 -5.36 3.61 -16.48
CA VAL A 127 -6.60 3.15 -15.85
C VAL A 127 -7.24 4.24 -14.98
N VAL A 128 -6.47 4.89 -14.11
CA VAL A 128 -6.97 5.96 -13.24
C VAL A 128 -7.48 7.13 -14.06
N LYS A 129 -6.73 7.55 -15.08
CA LYS A 129 -7.09 8.66 -15.97
C LYS A 129 -8.36 8.36 -16.75
N GLU A 130 -8.46 7.19 -17.36
CA GLU A 130 -9.60 6.80 -18.18
C GLU A 130 -10.87 6.54 -17.35
N SER A 131 -10.74 6.13 -16.08
CA SER A 131 -11.90 5.98 -15.17
C SER A 131 -12.67 7.29 -15.01
N GLY A 132 -12.01 8.44 -15.15
CA GLY A 132 -12.59 9.77 -14.97
C GLY A 132 -13.05 10.06 -13.55
N CYS A 133 -12.59 9.29 -12.55
CA CYS A 133 -13.01 9.44 -11.17
C CYS A 133 -12.06 10.34 -10.37
N ASP A 134 -12.62 11.30 -9.64
CA ASP A 134 -11.82 12.19 -8.78
C ASP A 134 -11.23 11.44 -7.59
N ASN A 135 -11.94 10.42 -7.07
CA ASN A 135 -11.54 9.58 -5.96
C ASN A 135 -10.71 8.34 -6.37
N ALA A 136 -10.38 8.18 -7.65
CA ALA A 136 -9.36 7.22 -8.09
C ALA A 136 -7.97 7.86 -7.98
N LYS A 137 -7.06 7.17 -7.26
CA LYS A 137 -5.69 7.60 -6.97
C LYS A 137 -4.72 6.45 -7.19
N LEU A 138 -3.44 6.72 -6.97
CA LEU A 138 -2.34 5.76 -7.13
C LEU A 138 -1.60 5.57 -5.81
N ILE A 139 -1.09 4.37 -5.61
CA ILE A 139 -0.12 4.02 -4.58
C ILE A 139 1.23 3.80 -5.24
N MET A 140 2.30 4.24 -4.61
CA MET A 140 3.65 3.99 -5.08
C MET A 140 4.43 3.20 -4.04
N ASP A 141 4.88 2.01 -4.42
CA ASP A 141 5.70 1.14 -3.59
C ASP A 141 7.10 0.99 -4.20
N THR A 142 8.14 1.08 -3.36
CA THR A 142 9.54 1.01 -3.79
C THR A 142 9.87 -0.33 -4.45
N TRP A 143 9.47 -1.45 -3.81
CA TRP A 143 9.75 -2.79 -4.35
C TRP A 143 9.08 -2.99 -5.70
N HIS A 144 7.80 -2.60 -5.80
CA HIS A 144 7.05 -2.73 -7.04
C HIS A 144 7.65 -1.88 -8.16
N TRP A 145 8.07 -0.66 -7.83
CA TRP A 145 8.72 0.23 -8.80
C TRP A 145 10.00 -0.36 -9.37
N VAL A 146 10.90 -0.80 -8.48
CA VAL A 146 12.22 -1.32 -8.92
C VAL A 146 12.12 -2.69 -9.59
N ARG A 147 11.14 -3.52 -9.21
CA ARG A 147 10.90 -4.82 -9.84
C ARG A 147 10.18 -4.73 -11.18
N ALA A 148 9.45 -3.65 -11.43
CA ALA A 148 8.90 -3.33 -12.74
C ALA A 148 9.90 -2.60 -13.66
N ASP A 149 11.14 -2.37 -13.19
CA ASP A 149 12.21 -1.66 -13.92
C ASP A 149 11.73 -0.30 -14.49
N GLN A 150 11.01 0.46 -13.67
CA GLN A 150 10.38 1.70 -14.11
C GLN A 150 11.37 2.87 -14.07
N PRO A 151 11.47 3.64 -15.15
CA PRO A 151 12.29 4.85 -15.15
C PRO A 151 11.64 5.97 -14.34
N TYR A 152 12.46 6.84 -13.75
CA TYR A 152 11.98 7.91 -12.85
C TYR A 152 11.20 9.02 -13.56
N ASP A 153 11.43 9.23 -14.84
CA ASP A 153 10.77 10.27 -15.65
C ASP A 153 9.31 9.97 -16.01
N ILE A 154 8.84 8.74 -15.73
CA ILE A 154 7.41 8.41 -15.80
C ILE A 154 6.60 9.25 -14.80
N LEU A 155 7.15 9.57 -13.63
CA LEU A 155 6.44 10.33 -12.60
C LEU A 155 6.34 11.82 -12.96
N THR A 156 5.43 12.13 -13.87
CA THR A 156 5.12 13.51 -14.23
C THR A 156 4.36 14.24 -13.13
N PRO A 157 4.33 15.59 -13.11
CA PRO A 157 3.52 16.35 -12.14
C PRO A 157 2.02 16.04 -12.20
N GLU A 158 1.51 15.57 -13.33
CA GLU A 158 0.11 15.13 -13.48
C GLU A 158 -0.14 13.84 -12.70
N ILE A 159 0.77 12.88 -12.82
CA ILE A 159 0.71 11.60 -12.09
C ILE A 159 0.95 11.84 -10.59
N ALA A 160 1.94 12.65 -10.23
CA ALA A 160 2.29 12.95 -8.85
C ALA A 160 1.09 13.46 -8.03
N LYS A 161 0.22 14.30 -8.62
CA LYS A 161 -1.02 14.80 -7.98
C LYS A 161 -2.05 13.70 -7.71
N LYS A 162 -1.89 12.54 -8.32
CA LYS A 162 -2.78 11.38 -8.12
C LYS A 162 -2.20 10.35 -7.15
N VAL A 163 -0.96 10.49 -6.72
CA VAL A 163 -0.37 9.61 -5.69
C VAL A 163 -0.87 10.04 -4.32
N ILE A 164 -1.48 9.10 -3.57
CA ILE A 164 -2.05 9.38 -2.25
C ILE A 164 -1.22 8.77 -1.12
N SER A 165 -0.60 7.64 -1.37
CA SER A 165 0.23 6.92 -0.40
C SER A 165 1.51 6.44 -1.07
N ILE A 166 2.58 6.39 -0.28
CA ILE A 166 3.85 5.80 -0.68
C ILE A 166 4.22 4.70 0.30
N GLN A 167 4.76 3.60 -0.21
CA GLN A 167 5.21 2.46 0.58
C GLN A 167 6.71 2.29 0.39
N ILE A 168 7.45 2.34 1.50
CA ILE A 168 8.91 2.35 1.50
C ILE A 168 9.41 1.01 2.01
N ASN A 169 10.29 0.41 1.23
CA ASN A 169 11.00 -0.84 1.49
C ASN A 169 12.27 -0.90 0.65
N ASP A 170 12.92 -2.05 0.58
CA ASP A 170 14.07 -2.29 -0.28
C ASP A 170 14.04 -3.72 -0.84
N ALA A 171 14.94 -4.03 -1.74
CA ALA A 171 15.01 -5.31 -2.42
C ALA A 171 16.46 -5.77 -2.62
N TYR A 172 16.64 -7.08 -2.79
CA TYR A 172 17.91 -7.64 -3.21
C TYR A 172 18.32 -7.18 -4.61
N GLU A 173 19.61 -7.29 -4.94
CA GLU A 173 20.16 -6.96 -6.26
C GLU A 173 19.42 -7.71 -7.37
N ARG A 174 19.25 -9.01 -7.20
CA ARG A 174 18.62 -9.89 -8.19
C ARG A 174 17.19 -10.22 -7.79
N PRO A 175 16.21 -10.04 -8.70
CA PRO A 175 14.85 -10.47 -8.46
C PRO A 175 14.75 -12.01 -8.44
N TYR A 176 13.69 -12.51 -7.83
CA TYR A 176 13.25 -13.88 -8.06
C TYR A 176 12.84 -14.08 -9.53
N ALA A 177 12.80 -15.32 -9.97
CA ALA A 177 12.31 -15.65 -11.32
C ALA A 177 10.85 -15.19 -11.47
N ALA A 178 10.48 -14.75 -12.68
CA ALA A 178 9.16 -14.18 -12.95
C ALA A 178 7.97 -15.02 -12.41
N PRO A 179 7.95 -16.37 -12.52
CA PRO A 179 6.83 -17.17 -12.02
C PRO A 179 6.64 -17.14 -10.51
N ILE A 180 7.70 -16.79 -9.75
CA ILE A 180 7.69 -16.72 -8.28
C ILE A 180 8.05 -15.32 -7.77
N LEU A 181 7.96 -14.31 -8.62
CA LEU A 181 8.26 -12.91 -8.22
C LEU A 181 7.33 -12.41 -7.10
N ARG A 182 6.08 -12.87 -7.11
CA ARG A 182 5.14 -12.56 -6.03
C ARG A 182 5.60 -13.11 -4.68
N ASP A 183 6.26 -14.26 -4.64
CA ASP A 183 6.76 -14.84 -3.39
C ASP A 183 7.84 -13.95 -2.76
N GLU A 184 8.74 -13.37 -3.58
CA GLU A 184 9.69 -12.35 -3.09
C GLU A 184 8.95 -11.17 -2.44
N SER A 185 7.91 -10.64 -3.10
CA SER A 185 7.10 -9.53 -2.58
C SER A 185 6.43 -9.84 -1.25
N MET A 186 6.03 -11.10 -1.04
CA MET A 186 5.22 -11.52 0.10
C MET A 186 6.04 -12.12 1.26
N HIS A 187 7.36 -12.36 1.08
CA HIS A 187 8.17 -13.06 2.07
C HIS A 187 9.58 -12.51 2.25
N ASP A 188 10.11 -11.72 1.29
CA ASP A 188 11.54 -11.44 1.25
C ASP A 188 11.90 -9.99 0.89
N ARG A 189 11.07 -9.04 1.33
CA ARG A 189 11.42 -7.62 1.23
C ARG A 189 12.46 -7.25 2.29
N LEU A 190 13.21 -6.19 2.02
CA LEU A 190 14.22 -5.66 2.93
C LEU A 190 13.78 -4.32 3.53
N ALA A 191 14.33 -3.98 4.69
CA ALA A 191 14.10 -2.68 5.29
C ALA A 191 14.71 -1.56 4.40
N PRO A 192 14.12 -0.36 4.36
CA PRO A 192 14.58 0.74 3.53
C PRO A 192 16.07 1.04 3.73
N GLY A 193 16.82 1.16 2.64
CA GLY A 193 18.25 1.44 2.64
C GLY A 193 19.14 0.28 3.11
N THR A 194 18.61 -0.93 3.28
CA THR A 194 19.41 -2.12 3.67
C THR A 194 19.62 -3.10 2.52
N GLY A 195 18.99 -2.86 1.39
CA GLY A 195 19.10 -3.68 0.19
C GLY A 195 20.08 -3.11 -0.83
N ALA A 196 19.89 -3.51 -2.06
CA ALA A 196 20.75 -3.13 -3.18
C ALA A 196 20.07 -2.12 -4.13
N LYS A 197 18.86 -1.64 -3.77
CA LYS A 197 18.13 -0.67 -4.60
C LYS A 197 18.26 0.74 -4.04
N ASP A 198 18.12 1.71 -4.92
CA ASP A 198 18.25 3.11 -4.55
C ASP A 198 16.93 3.63 -3.94
N THR A 199 16.61 3.17 -2.74
CA THR A 199 15.43 3.63 -2.00
C THR A 199 15.47 5.13 -1.73
N ALA A 200 16.63 5.70 -1.44
CA ALA A 200 16.79 7.14 -1.24
C ALA A 200 16.49 7.92 -2.54
N GLY A 201 17.00 7.45 -3.68
CA GLY A 201 16.69 8.04 -4.99
C GLY A 201 15.22 7.94 -5.35
N PHE A 202 14.55 6.81 -5.04
CA PHE A 202 13.10 6.66 -5.22
C PHE A 202 12.32 7.70 -4.39
N VAL A 203 12.63 7.84 -3.10
CA VAL A 203 11.98 8.84 -2.22
C VAL A 203 12.26 10.26 -2.72
N LYS A 204 13.50 10.53 -3.16
CA LYS A 204 13.85 11.82 -3.76
C LYS A 204 13.06 12.13 -5.02
N MET A 205 12.91 11.17 -5.92
CA MET A 205 12.11 11.32 -7.15
C MET A 205 10.65 11.70 -6.82
N ILE A 206 10.05 11.05 -5.83
CA ILE A 206 8.69 11.33 -5.37
C ILE A 206 8.57 12.76 -4.80
N LYS A 207 9.51 13.17 -3.95
CA LYS A 207 9.58 14.52 -3.40
C LYS A 207 9.72 15.57 -4.50
N ASP A 208 10.69 15.38 -5.41
CA ASP A 208 10.97 16.32 -6.51
C ASP A 208 9.79 16.46 -7.49
N ALA A 209 9.01 15.41 -7.68
CA ALA A 209 7.79 15.44 -8.48
C ALA A 209 6.62 16.18 -7.80
N GLY A 210 6.76 16.55 -6.53
CA GLY A 210 5.76 17.28 -5.76
C GLY A 210 4.58 16.41 -5.29
N VAL A 211 4.83 15.14 -4.98
CA VAL A 211 3.84 14.28 -4.33
C VAL A 211 3.58 14.81 -2.91
N ASP A 212 2.31 14.82 -2.50
CA ASP A 212 1.87 15.14 -1.13
C ASP A 212 1.18 13.88 -0.54
N PRO A 213 1.97 12.91 -0.04
CA PRO A 213 1.40 11.65 0.43
C PRO A 213 0.62 11.86 1.73
N LYS A 214 -0.53 11.21 1.85
CA LYS A 214 -1.32 11.21 3.10
C LYS A 214 -0.79 10.16 4.08
N VAL A 215 -0.14 9.13 3.55
CA VAL A 215 0.51 8.08 4.32
C VAL A 215 1.87 7.77 3.72
N VAL A 216 2.84 7.57 4.61
CA VAL A 216 4.13 6.96 4.30
C VAL A 216 4.14 5.60 5.00
N GLY A 217 3.85 4.57 4.25
CA GLY A 217 3.81 3.19 4.73
C GLY A 217 5.21 2.56 4.74
N VAL A 218 5.47 1.75 5.75
CA VAL A 218 6.67 0.89 5.81
C VAL A 218 6.21 -0.54 5.55
N GLU A 219 6.15 -0.92 4.27
CA GLU A 219 5.63 -2.22 3.89
C GLU A 219 6.77 -3.22 3.66
N VAL A 220 7.33 -3.72 4.75
CA VAL A 220 8.42 -4.70 4.74
C VAL A 220 7.88 -6.09 5.07
N ILE A 221 7.31 -6.75 4.07
CA ILE A 221 6.84 -8.14 4.19
C ILE A 221 8.05 -9.06 4.09
N SER A 222 8.54 -9.54 5.25
CA SER A 222 9.79 -10.30 5.35
C SER A 222 9.74 -11.33 6.48
N ASP A 223 9.81 -12.61 6.12
CA ASP A 223 9.82 -13.70 7.10
C ASP A 223 11.05 -13.63 8.00
N ALA A 224 12.20 -13.24 7.44
CA ALA A 224 13.45 -13.10 8.18
C ALA A 224 13.41 -11.97 9.23
N ILE A 225 12.77 -10.84 8.89
CA ILE A 225 12.62 -9.71 9.80
C ILE A 225 11.55 -10.03 10.84
N LEU A 226 10.41 -10.57 10.44
CA LEU A 226 9.34 -10.99 11.34
C LEU A 226 9.79 -12.06 12.33
N GLY A 227 10.66 -12.97 11.89
CA GLY A 227 11.27 -14.02 12.71
C GLY A 227 12.10 -13.51 13.89
N LYS A 228 12.50 -12.22 13.89
CA LYS A 228 13.16 -11.56 15.04
C LYS A 228 12.19 -11.22 16.18
N GLY A 229 10.89 -11.32 15.94
CA GLY A 229 9.82 -10.92 16.84
C GLY A 229 9.35 -9.49 16.62
N LEU A 230 8.08 -9.24 16.91
CA LEU A 230 7.37 -7.99 16.56
C LEU A 230 8.08 -6.70 17.04
N LYS A 231 8.66 -6.73 18.24
CA LYS A 231 9.33 -5.54 18.79
C LYS A 231 10.61 -5.20 18.01
N GLU A 232 11.46 -6.19 17.77
CA GLU A 232 12.71 -5.99 17.04
C GLU A 232 12.45 -5.67 15.57
N ALA A 233 11.47 -6.35 14.95
CA ALA A 233 11.07 -6.07 13.58
C ALA A 233 10.57 -4.64 13.41
N ALA A 234 9.69 -4.16 14.30
CA ALA A 234 9.16 -2.80 14.25
C ALA A 234 10.28 -1.75 14.44
N ALA A 235 11.17 -1.95 15.42
CA ALA A 235 12.28 -1.02 15.65
C ALA A 235 13.23 -1.00 14.45
N TYR A 236 13.60 -2.16 13.91
CA TYR A 236 14.51 -2.27 12.78
C TYR A 236 13.97 -1.60 11.52
N THR A 237 12.71 -1.83 11.18
CA THR A 237 12.10 -1.22 10.00
C THR A 237 11.91 0.29 10.17
N TYR A 238 11.49 0.75 11.36
CA TYR A 238 11.36 2.17 11.66
C TYR A 238 12.68 2.92 11.55
N GLU A 239 13.73 2.46 12.25
CA GLU A 239 15.04 3.11 12.29
C GLU A 239 15.67 3.24 10.89
N ASN A 240 15.52 2.24 10.04
CA ASN A 240 16.05 2.28 8.68
C ASN A 240 15.22 3.21 7.78
N THR A 241 13.90 3.21 7.93
CA THR A 241 13.03 4.17 7.21
C THR A 241 13.32 5.60 7.62
N GLU A 242 13.42 5.87 8.93
CA GLU A 242 13.72 7.20 9.45
C GLU A 242 15.05 7.73 8.92
N LYS A 243 16.09 6.88 8.81
CA LYS A 243 17.39 7.29 8.21
C LYS A 243 17.23 7.75 6.77
N VAL A 244 16.51 6.99 5.93
CA VAL A 244 16.27 7.34 4.53
C VAL A 244 15.47 8.65 4.44
N LEU A 245 14.41 8.79 5.25
CA LEU A 245 13.57 9.98 5.23
C LEU A 245 14.33 11.21 5.73
N LYS A 246 15.10 11.11 6.81
CA LYS A 246 15.93 12.24 7.32
C LYS A 246 16.95 12.71 6.30
N GLU A 247 17.49 11.81 5.50
CA GLU A 247 18.46 12.17 4.46
C GLU A 247 17.78 12.91 3.30
N VAL A 248 16.59 12.47 2.86
CA VAL A 248 15.99 12.90 1.59
C VAL A 248 14.78 13.80 1.77
N TRP A 249 13.94 13.50 2.76
CA TRP A 249 12.66 14.18 3.00
C TRP A 249 12.39 14.40 4.49
N PRO A 250 13.24 15.16 5.19
CA PRO A 250 13.14 15.33 6.65
C PRO A 250 11.78 15.85 7.12
N GLU A 251 11.07 16.62 6.27
CA GLU A 251 9.74 17.17 6.57
C GLU A 251 8.66 16.11 6.82
N LEU A 252 8.93 14.83 6.49
CA LEU A 252 8.03 13.72 6.78
C LEU A 252 8.26 13.06 8.15
N VAL A 253 9.32 13.42 8.86
CA VAL A 253 9.70 12.82 10.17
C VAL A 253 9.86 13.84 11.29
N ASP A 254 9.74 15.14 10.99
CA ASP A 254 9.73 16.25 11.95
C ASP A 254 8.29 16.51 12.44
#